data_893ebd8b1abbdd57671235754728d1ff
#
_entry.id   893ebd8b1abbdd57671235754728d1ff
#
_cell.length_a   1.000
_cell.length_b   1.000
_cell.length_c   1.000
_cell.angle_alpha   90.00
_cell.angle_beta   90.00
_cell.angle_gamma   90.00
#
_symmetry.space_group_name_H-M   'P 1'
#
loop_
_entity.id
_entity.type
_entity.pdbx_description
1 polymer ?
#
loop_
_entity_poly.entity_id
_entity_poly.type
_entity_poly.pdbx_seq_one_letter_code
_entity_poly.pdbx_strand_id
1 'polypeptide(L)'
;MAGLRLACCISAHGFGHAARTAAVLQALAELTPVECILVSTIPSRFFQRSLSFPFALHPWQTDVGLVQRSALQEDLPATVRELAKFYPLRPEHVARVARAVAGCDLVLCDISPLGIAAAREAGIPSLLLENFTWD
;
A
#
# COMPACT_ATOMS: atom_id res chain seq x y z
N MET A 1 18.27 -9.40 18.07
CA MET A 1 18.29 -9.32 16.59
C MET A 1 17.64 -8.01 16.16
N ALA A 2 18.22 -7.35 15.22
CA ALA A 2 17.54 -6.23 14.58
C ALA A 2 16.23 -6.72 13.96
N GLY A 3 15.12 -6.02 14.20
CA GLY A 3 13.84 -6.35 13.59
C GLY A 3 13.81 -5.95 12.12
N LEU A 4 12.88 -6.54 11.37
CA LEU A 4 12.63 -6.19 9.98
C LEU A 4 11.79 -4.90 9.91
N ARG A 5 12.30 -3.88 9.22
CA ARG A 5 11.58 -2.61 9.00
C ARG A 5 10.88 -2.65 7.64
N LEU A 6 9.57 -2.75 7.67
CA LEU A 6 8.75 -2.85 6.46
C LEU A 6 7.92 -1.59 6.26
N ALA A 7 7.82 -1.17 5.00
CA ALA A 7 6.76 -0.28 4.57
C ALA A 7 5.77 -1.05 3.69
N CYS A 8 4.48 -0.78 3.83
CA CYS A 8 3.44 -1.38 3.00
C CYS A 8 2.57 -0.29 2.40
N CYS A 9 2.58 -0.20 1.08
CA CYS A 9 1.68 0.68 0.32
C CYS A 9 0.51 -0.18 -0.19
N ILE A 10 -0.71 0.13 0.28
CA ILE A 10 -1.86 -0.76 0.13
C ILE A 10 -2.99 -0.03 -0.59
N SER A 11 -3.49 -0.65 -1.66
CA SER A 11 -4.71 -0.22 -2.34
C SER A 11 -5.89 -0.20 -1.36
N ALA A 12 -6.67 0.88 -1.41
CA ALA A 12 -7.90 1.03 -0.64
C ALA A 12 -9.17 0.64 -1.43
N HIS A 13 -9.01 -0.02 -2.57
CA HIS A 13 -10.13 -0.52 -3.36
C HIS A 13 -10.75 -1.76 -2.69
N GLY A 14 -11.64 -1.52 -1.75
CA GLY A 14 -12.18 -2.55 -0.85
C GLY A 14 -11.19 -2.92 0.28
N PHE A 15 -11.63 -3.82 1.17
CA PHE A 15 -10.83 -4.25 2.32
C PHE A 15 -9.97 -5.50 2.04
N GLY A 16 -10.14 -6.15 0.90
CA GLY A 16 -9.45 -7.39 0.55
C GLY A 16 -7.92 -7.24 0.50
N HIS A 17 -7.45 -6.13 -0.09
CA HIS A 17 -6.01 -5.84 -0.17
C HIS A 17 -5.40 -5.61 1.22
N ALA A 18 -6.07 -4.85 2.07
CA ALA A 18 -5.64 -4.61 3.44
C ALA A 18 -5.66 -5.89 4.28
N ALA A 19 -6.69 -6.74 4.12
CA ALA A 19 -6.78 -8.03 4.80
C ALA A 19 -5.65 -8.97 4.40
N ARG A 20 -5.35 -9.07 3.11
CA ARG A 20 -4.24 -9.88 2.60
C ARG A 20 -2.89 -9.41 3.13
N THR A 21 -2.60 -8.12 3.00
CA THR A 21 -1.34 -7.56 3.49
C THR A 21 -1.22 -7.70 5.01
N ALA A 22 -2.28 -7.46 5.76
CA ALA A 22 -2.27 -7.65 7.21
C ALA A 22 -1.99 -9.11 7.60
N ALA A 23 -2.55 -10.07 6.89
CA ALA A 23 -2.27 -11.49 7.13
C ALA A 23 -0.80 -11.85 6.88
N VAL A 24 -0.19 -11.32 5.80
CA VAL A 24 1.24 -11.49 5.52
C VAL A 24 2.10 -10.88 6.63
N LEU A 25 1.79 -9.65 7.04
CA LEU A 25 2.53 -8.96 8.10
C LEU A 25 2.43 -9.68 9.45
N GLN A 26 1.23 -10.17 9.79
CA GLN A 26 1.01 -10.91 11.03
C GLN A 26 1.81 -12.23 11.03
N ALA A 27 1.83 -12.96 9.91
CA ALA A 27 2.62 -14.17 9.78
C ALA A 27 4.14 -13.89 9.88
N LEU A 28 4.62 -12.79 9.29
CA LEU A 28 6.01 -12.37 9.42
C LEU A 28 6.37 -12.01 10.87
N ALA A 29 5.48 -11.36 11.60
CA ALA A 29 5.71 -10.99 13.00
C ALA A 29 5.83 -12.20 13.93
N GLU A 30 5.30 -13.36 13.55
CA GLU A 30 5.51 -14.62 14.25
C GLU A 30 6.93 -15.19 14.05
N LEU A 31 7.58 -14.80 12.97
CA LEU A 31 8.92 -15.30 12.60
C LEU A 31 10.04 -14.36 13.04
N THR A 32 9.80 -13.08 13.08
CA THR A 32 10.81 -12.04 13.42
C THR A 32 10.13 -10.78 13.94
N PRO A 33 10.79 -9.97 14.79
CA PRO A 33 10.28 -8.65 15.15
C PRO A 33 10.07 -7.79 13.90
N VAL A 34 8.92 -7.12 13.81
CA VAL A 34 8.54 -6.27 12.67
C VAL A 34 8.26 -4.85 13.16
N GLU A 35 8.90 -3.87 12.54
CA GLU A 35 8.51 -2.46 12.57
C GLU A 35 7.79 -2.15 11.25
N CYS A 36 6.60 -1.56 11.30
CA CYS A 36 5.78 -1.40 10.12
C CYS A 36 5.30 0.05 9.92
N ILE A 37 5.46 0.52 8.69
CA ILE A 37 4.87 1.76 8.19
C ILE A 37 3.84 1.39 7.14
N LEU A 38 2.59 1.83 7.32
CA LEU A 38 1.51 1.63 6.37
C LEU A 38 1.21 2.93 5.63
N VAL A 39 0.99 2.83 4.33
CA VAL A 39 0.53 3.91 3.48
C VAL A 39 -0.75 3.45 2.80
N SER A 40 -1.89 3.96 3.24
CA SER A 40 -3.21 3.57 2.73
C SER A 40 -4.28 4.51 3.27
N THR A 41 -5.38 4.64 2.55
CA THR A 41 -6.58 5.33 3.05
C THR A 41 -7.56 4.40 3.77
N ILE A 42 -7.22 3.13 3.94
CA ILE A 42 -7.96 2.20 4.81
C ILE A 42 -7.90 2.73 6.25
N PRO A 43 -9.03 2.75 6.98
CA PRO A 43 -9.05 3.28 8.34
C PRO A 43 -8.13 2.53 9.31
N SER A 44 -7.44 3.27 10.17
CA SER A 44 -6.50 2.73 11.17
C SER A 44 -7.10 1.61 12.03
N ARG A 45 -8.37 1.73 12.40
CA ARG A 45 -9.09 0.71 13.20
C ARG A 45 -9.10 -0.68 12.55
N PHE A 46 -9.04 -0.75 11.21
CA PHE A 46 -8.95 -2.04 10.51
C PHE A 46 -7.63 -2.72 10.85
N PHE A 47 -6.53 -2.01 10.73
CA PHE A 47 -5.19 -2.53 11.03
C PHE A 47 -5.00 -2.81 12.53
N GLN A 48 -5.55 -1.97 13.40
CA GLN A 48 -5.53 -2.19 14.85
C GLN A 48 -6.20 -3.51 15.29
N ARG A 49 -7.21 -3.96 14.52
CA ARG A 49 -7.88 -5.25 14.75
C ARG A 49 -7.18 -6.44 14.09
N SER A 50 -6.35 -6.18 13.09
CA SER A 50 -5.74 -7.20 12.23
C SER A 50 -4.29 -7.49 12.59
N LEU A 51 -3.60 -6.56 13.25
CA LEU A 51 -2.18 -6.65 13.60
C LEU A 51 -2.00 -6.66 15.11
N SER A 52 -1.17 -7.55 15.61
CA SER A 52 -0.84 -7.66 17.05
C SER A 52 0.36 -6.81 17.49
N PHE A 53 0.95 -6.06 16.58
CA PHE A 53 2.13 -5.22 16.83
C PHE A 53 1.87 -3.77 16.42
N PRO A 54 2.63 -2.80 16.96
CA PRO A 54 2.43 -1.38 16.64
C PRO A 54 2.86 -1.06 15.20
N PHE A 55 2.17 -0.11 14.58
CA PHE A 55 2.47 0.41 13.24
C PHE A 55 2.25 1.92 13.18
N ALA A 56 2.92 2.58 12.23
CA ALA A 56 2.60 3.94 11.82
C ALA A 56 1.73 3.90 10.55
N LEU A 57 0.73 4.78 10.45
CA LEU A 57 -0.14 4.88 9.27
C LEU A 57 -0.10 6.29 8.69
N HIS A 58 0.23 6.37 7.39
CA HIS A 58 0.06 7.56 6.58
C HIS A 58 -1.21 7.40 5.72
N PRO A 59 -2.26 8.22 5.93
CA PRO A 59 -3.55 8.08 5.23
C PRO A 59 -3.49 8.68 3.82
N TRP A 60 -2.62 8.17 2.97
CA TRP A 60 -2.42 8.65 1.60
C TRP A 60 -2.89 7.62 0.58
N GLN A 61 -3.51 8.11 -0.49
CA GLN A 61 -3.93 7.30 -1.62
C GLN A 61 -2.71 6.74 -2.36
N THR A 62 -2.74 5.45 -2.69
CA THR A 62 -1.62 4.73 -3.31
C THR A 62 -1.90 4.26 -4.72
N ASP A 63 -3.17 4.20 -5.11
CA ASP A 63 -3.63 3.80 -6.45
C ASP A 63 -5.05 4.31 -6.71
N VAL A 64 -5.55 3.99 -7.90
CA VAL A 64 -6.96 4.19 -8.29
C VAL A 64 -7.53 2.85 -8.73
N GLY A 65 -8.56 2.38 -8.02
CA GLY A 65 -9.36 1.23 -8.43
C GLY A 65 -10.53 1.64 -9.31
N LEU A 66 -11.32 0.66 -9.75
CA LEU A 66 -12.58 0.91 -10.45
C LEU A 66 -13.56 1.67 -9.57
N VAL A 67 -14.08 2.78 -10.07
CA VAL A 67 -15.22 3.46 -9.44
C VAL A 67 -16.48 2.64 -9.71
N GLN A 68 -17.25 2.39 -8.67
CA GLN A 68 -18.44 1.55 -8.76
C GLN A 68 -19.70 2.35 -8.40
N ARG A 69 -20.76 2.14 -9.15
CA ARG A 69 -22.13 2.63 -8.83
C ARG A 69 -22.83 1.70 -7.85
N SER A 70 -22.50 0.40 -7.93
CA SER A 70 -23.00 -0.64 -7.04
C SER A 70 -21.97 -1.78 -6.98
N ALA A 71 -22.22 -2.78 -6.15
CA ALA A 71 -21.33 -3.94 -6.02
C ALA A 71 -21.10 -4.71 -7.34
N LEU A 72 -22.00 -4.57 -8.31
CA LEU A 72 -21.97 -5.31 -9.57
C LEU A 72 -21.91 -4.39 -10.81
N GLN A 73 -21.77 -3.09 -10.61
CA GLN A 73 -21.78 -2.13 -11.73
C GLN A 73 -20.68 -1.09 -11.56
N GLU A 74 -19.70 -1.14 -12.42
CA GLU A 74 -18.64 -0.14 -12.53
C GLU A 74 -19.10 1.14 -13.22
N ASP A 75 -18.45 2.24 -12.90
CA ASP A 75 -18.58 3.54 -13.57
C ASP A 75 -17.27 3.85 -14.30
N LEU A 76 -17.18 3.41 -15.55
CA LEU A 76 -15.97 3.60 -16.37
C LEU A 76 -15.64 5.08 -16.61
N PRO A 77 -16.59 5.97 -16.95
CA PRO A 77 -16.30 7.40 -17.08
C PRO A 77 -15.76 8.02 -15.79
N ALA A 78 -16.32 7.67 -14.64
CA ALA A 78 -15.80 8.14 -13.35
C ALA A 78 -14.41 7.58 -13.06
N THR A 79 -14.16 6.31 -13.37
CA THR A 79 -12.84 5.68 -13.23
C THR A 79 -11.78 6.39 -14.07
N VAL A 80 -12.10 6.72 -15.33
CA VAL A 80 -11.16 7.48 -16.20
C VAL A 80 -10.86 8.85 -15.62
N ARG A 81 -11.85 9.56 -15.08
CA ARG A 81 -11.62 10.86 -14.43
C ARG A 81 -10.70 10.74 -13.21
N GLU A 82 -10.88 9.74 -12.37
CA GLU A 82 -10.02 9.53 -11.20
C GLU A 82 -8.60 9.11 -11.60
N LEU A 83 -8.46 8.25 -12.60
CA LEU A 83 -7.15 7.91 -13.17
C LEU A 83 -6.41 9.14 -13.70
N ALA A 84 -7.10 10.03 -14.42
CA ALA A 84 -6.53 11.25 -14.96
C ALA A 84 -6.07 12.25 -13.87
N LYS A 85 -6.66 12.20 -12.68
CA LYS A 85 -6.22 13.01 -11.54
C LYS A 85 -4.98 12.43 -10.85
N PHE A 86 -4.86 11.11 -10.83
CA PHE A 86 -3.81 10.40 -10.13
C PHE A 86 -2.56 10.15 -10.99
N TYR A 87 -2.75 9.90 -12.28
CA TYR A 87 -1.69 9.64 -13.24
C TYR A 87 -1.54 10.76 -14.27
N PRO A 88 -0.30 11.02 -14.75
CA PRO A 88 0.95 10.40 -14.29
C PRO A 88 1.23 10.71 -12.83
N LEU A 89 1.96 9.83 -12.15
CA LEU A 89 2.33 10.02 -10.74
C LEU A 89 3.07 11.35 -10.57
N ARG A 90 2.59 12.17 -9.64
CA ARG A 90 3.20 13.46 -9.37
C ARG A 90 4.50 13.30 -8.58
N PRO A 91 5.61 13.93 -9.00
CA PRO A 91 6.89 13.82 -8.31
C PRO A 91 6.82 14.13 -6.81
N GLU A 92 6.01 15.11 -6.40
CA GLU A 92 5.84 15.46 -4.99
C GLU A 92 5.15 14.36 -4.18
N HIS A 93 4.24 13.59 -4.77
CA HIS A 93 3.60 12.46 -4.11
C HIS A 93 4.59 11.30 -3.95
N VAL A 94 5.35 11.00 -5.00
CA VAL A 94 6.41 9.99 -4.95
C VAL A 94 7.45 10.35 -3.90
N ALA A 95 7.95 11.59 -3.89
CA ALA A 95 8.94 12.06 -2.93
C ALA A 95 8.41 12.03 -1.49
N ARG A 96 7.13 12.34 -1.27
CA ARG A 96 6.51 12.28 0.06
C ARG A 96 6.52 10.85 0.60
N VAL A 97 6.10 9.88 -0.21
CA VAL A 97 6.09 8.47 0.19
C VAL A 97 7.52 7.95 0.34
N ALA A 98 8.44 8.31 -0.57
CA ALA A 98 9.85 7.94 -0.48
C ALA A 98 10.49 8.39 0.85
N ARG A 99 10.20 9.61 1.30
CA ARG A 99 10.65 10.09 2.62
C ARG A 99 10.05 9.30 3.78
N ALA A 100 8.77 8.96 3.69
CA ALA A 100 8.08 8.21 4.74
C ALA A 100 8.64 6.79 4.91
N VAL A 101 9.03 6.14 3.82
CA VAL A 101 9.57 4.77 3.83
C VAL A 101 11.09 4.71 3.97
N ALA A 102 11.76 5.85 4.02
CA ALA A 102 13.21 5.91 4.15
C ALA A 102 13.71 5.12 5.36
N GLY A 103 14.74 4.31 5.15
CA GLY A 103 15.31 3.45 6.18
C GLY A 103 14.55 2.15 6.45
N CYS A 104 13.51 1.83 5.66
CA CYS A 104 12.94 0.49 5.64
C CYS A 104 13.82 -0.47 4.83
N ASP A 105 13.74 -1.76 5.18
CA ASP A 105 14.47 -2.82 4.49
C ASP A 105 13.77 -3.24 3.19
N LEU A 106 12.45 -3.11 3.15
CA LEU A 106 11.61 -3.51 2.02
C LEU A 106 10.33 -2.69 1.97
N VAL A 107 9.86 -2.38 0.77
CA VAL A 107 8.52 -1.84 0.53
C VAL A 107 7.64 -2.92 -0.11
N LEU A 108 6.62 -3.36 0.60
CA LEU A 108 5.59 -4.26 0.09
C LEU A 108 4.50 -3.43 -0.58
N CYS A 109 4.24 -3.67 -1.86
CA CYS A 109 3.27 -2.92 -2.65
C CYS A 109 2.09 -3.84 -2.99
N ASP A 110 0.97 -3.69 -2.30
CA ASP A 110 -0.27 -4.39 -2.62
C ASP A 110 -1.05 -3.55 -3.63
N ILE A 111 -0.79 -3.82 -4.89
CA ILE A 111 -1.29 -3.09 -6.08
C ILE A 111 -1.11 -1.57 -5.91
N SER A 112 0.13 -1.15 -5.70
CA SER A 112 0.45 0.26 -5.52
C SER A 112 1.62 0.69 -6.43
N PRO A 113 1.33 1.22 -7.63
CA PRO A 113 2.35 1.81 -8.49
C PRO A 113 3.10 2.96 -7.81
N LEU A 114 2.43 3.76 -7.00
CA LEU A 114 3.05 4.83 -6.22
C LEU A 114 4.08 4.27 -5.22
N GLY A 115 3.78 3.16 -4.57
CA GLY A 115 4.71 2.50 -3.65
C GLY A 115 5.96 1.99 -4.35
N ILE A 116 5.82 1.42 -5.54
CA ILE A 116 6.96 0.96 -6.36
C ILE A 116 7.84 2.15 -6.77
N ALA A 117 7.24 3.24 -7.24
CA ALA A 117 7.97 4.45 -7.62
C ALA A 117 8.71 5.07 -6.42
N ALA A 118 8.05 5.14 -5.27
CA ALA A 118 8.63 5.68 -4.03
C ALA A 118 9.79 4.81 -3.51
N ALA A 119 9.65 3.49 -3.54
CA ALA A 119 10.71 2.57 -3.17
C ALA A 119 11.95 2.74 -4.06
N ARG A 120 11.73 2.86 -5.37
CA ARG A 120 12.81 3.12 -6.34
C ARG A 120 13.51 4.45 -6.07
N GLU A 121 12.77 5.52 -5.79
CA GLU A 121 13.34 6.82 -5.44
C GLU A 121 14.14 6.78 -4.14
N ALA A 122 13.65 6.03 -3.14
CA ALA A 122 14.33 5.84 -1.86
C ALA A 122 15.51 4.85 -1.91
N GLY A 123 15.73 4.15 -3.04
CA GLY A 123 16.76 3.13 -3.17
C GLY A 123 16.50 1.88 -2.34
N ILE A 124 15.21 1.56 -2.08
CA ILE A 124 14.79 0.42 -1.27
C ILE A 124 14.19 -0.64 -2.19
N PRO A 125 14.48 -1.94 -1.99
CA PRO A 125 13.84 -2.99 -2.75
C PRO A 125 12.32 -2.98 -2.51
N SER A 126 11.56 -3.30 -3.56
CA SER A 126 10.10 -3.43 -3.48
C SER A 126 9.65 -4.82 -3.90
N LEU A 127 8.56 -5.27 -3.33
CA LEU A 127 7.89 -6.51 -3.66
C LEU A 127 6.43 -6.20 -4.01
N LEU A 128 6.01 -6.59 -5.21
CA LEU A 128 4.63 -6.47 -5.64
C LEU A 128 3.82 -7.67 -5.16
N LEU A 129 2.69 -7.39 -4.54
CA LEU A 129 1.71 -8.37 -4.12
C LEU A 129 0.43 -8.13 -4.91
N GLU A 130 0.03 -9.12 -5.71
CA GLU A 130 -1.17 -9.03 -6.55
C GLU A 130 -1.79 -10.40 -6.80
N ASN A 131 -2.99 -10.44 -7.39
CA ASN A 131 -3.70 -11.67 -7.67
C ASN A 131 -3.34 -12.27 -9.04
N PHE A 132 -2.90 -11.42 -9.98
CA PHE A 132 -2.55 -11.79 -11.36
C PHE A 132 -1.65 -10.70 -11.96
N THR A 133 -0.93 -11.07 -13.02
CA THR A 133 -0.20 -10.14 -13.88
C THR A 133 -0.95 -9.96 -15.21
N TRP A 134 -0.61 -8.92 -15.96
CA TRP A 134 -1.20 -8.65 -17.27
C TRP A 134 -0.35 -9.14 -18.44
N ASP A 135 0.73 -9.82 -18.17
CA ASP A 135 1.65 -10.46 -19.12
C ASP A 135 1.26 -11.90 -19.48
#